data_280f1640c142675c4175d8d617254230
#
_entry.id   280f1640c142675c4175d8d617254230
#
_cell.length_a   1.000
_cell.length_b   1.000
_cell.length_c   1.000
_cell.angle_alpha   90.00
_cell.angle_beta   90.00
_cell.angle_gamma   90.00
#
_symmetry.space_group_name_H-M   'P 1'
#
loop_
_entity.id
_entity.type
_entity.pdbx_description
1 polymer ?
#
loop_
_entity_poly.entity_id
_entity_poly.type
_entity_poly.pdbx_seq_one_letter_code
_entity_poly.pdbx_strand_id
1 'polypeptide(L)'
;MSEILTTKEELLNKLRAYAETPDDDNIRIKEQIKDTFLNCPELLYAIHNKELESELFDEDGNLNIDEDGNLTGEVDRYFGGNSNIRPFLFIPETQDEVKNYVCYQTSYSDLVRYNDKEKNLIVTFTIFVNGKDSIDKLTNVPRHDLIASIIREKFAWIGLEISTTTPFGDKESTTDNNYLVRTLQYEVTLPNSICKTEGKNTFYNNKRW
;
A
#
# COMPACT_ATOMS: atom_id res chain seq x y z
N MET A 1 1.37 27.65 -21.46
CA MET A 1 2.61 28.23 -20.91
C MET A 1 2.78 27.68 -19.53
N SER A 2 3.94 27.06 -19.25
CA SER A 2 4.25 26.62 -17.86
C SER A 2 4.51 27.87 -17.01
N GLU A 3 3.85 27.98 -15.87
CA GLU A 3 4.16 29.02 -14.88
C GLU A 3 5.62 28.92 -14.47
N ILE A 4 6.33 30.04 -14.57
CA ILE A 4 7.72 30.14 -14.14
C ILE A 4 7.69 30.37 -12.62
N LEU A 5 8.11 29.37 -11.87
CA LEU A 5 8.23 29.49 -10.41
C LEU A 5 9.45 30.33 -10.07
N THR A 6 9.27 31.37 -9.29
CA THR A 6 10.33 32.34 -8.95
C THR A 6 10.77 32.27 -7.50
N THR A 7 9.94 31.69 -6.63
CA THR A 7 10.21 31.62 -5.20
C THR A 7 10.19 30.18 -4.66
N LYS A 8 10.89 29.94 -3.53
CA LYS A 8 10.84 28.66 -2.84
C LYS A 8 9.43 28.33 -2.35
N GLU A 9 8.68 29.33 -1.92
CA GLU A 9 7.30 29.15 -1.44
C GLU A 9 6.36 28.69 -2.54
N GLU A 10 6.44 29.31 -3.73
CA GLU A 10 5.68 28.87 -4.91
C GLU A 10 6.01 27.43 -5.29
N LEU A 11 7.31 27.06 -5.25
CA LEU A 11 7.73 25.69 -5.51
C LEU A 11 7.13 24.71 -4.49
N LEU A 12 7.21 25.02 -3.19
CA LEU A 12 6.69 24.15 -2.15
C LEU A 12 5.17 24.00 -2.22
N ASN A 13 4.45 25.08 -2.51
CA ASN A 13 3.00 25.05 -2.70
C ASN A 13 2.61 24.19 -3.91
N LYS A 14 3.38 24.28 -5.00
CA LYS A 14 3.15 23.43 -6.16
C LYS A 14 3.43 21.97 -5.89
N LEU A 15 4.47 21.65 -5.13
CA LEU A 15 4.76 20.27 -4.71
C LEU A 15 3.65 19.70 -3.80
N ARG A 16 3.13 20.50 -2.87
CA ARG A 16 1.98 20.11 -2.04
C ARG A 16 0.73 19.85 -2.90
N ALA A 17 0.47 20.70 -3.88
CA ALA A 17 -0.66 20.51 -4.79
C ALA A 17 -0.56 19.20 -5.59
N TYR A 18 0.64 18.78 -5.97
CA TYR A 18 0.84 17.48 -6.61
C TYR A 18 0.58 16.31 -5.65
N ALA A 19 0.86 16.47 -4.35
CA ALA A 19 0.61 15.44 -3.35
C ALA A 19 -0.88 15.39 -2.93
N GLU A 20 -1.53 16.56 -2.78
CA GLU A 20 -2.90 16.68 -2.26
C GLU A 20 -3.98 16.46 -3.35
N THR A 21 -3.71 16.85 -4.58
CA THR A 21 -4.65 16.70 -5.70
C THR A 21 -3.96 16.08 -6.92
N PRO A 22 -3.45 14.85 -6.80
CA PRO A 22 -2.73 14.25 -7.89
C PRO A 22 -3.68 13.87 -9.02
N ASP A 23 -3.34 14.29 -10.22
CA ASP A 23 -3.87 13.67 -11.44
C ASP A 23 -3.32 12.23 -11.61
N ASP A 24 -2.43 11.82 -10.71
CA ASP A 24 -1.79 10.51 -10.69
C ASP A 24 -2.51 9.59 -9.72
N ASP A 25 -3.23 8.62 -10.27
CA ASP A 25 -3.91 7.57 -9.50
C ASP A 25 -2.96 6.75 -8.62
N ASN A 26 -1.64 6.72 -8.92
CA ASN A 26 -0.67 6.00 -8.10
C ASN A 26 -0.59 6.56 -6.67
N ILE A 27 -0.56 7.89 -6.52
CA ILE A 27 -0.48 8.51 -5.17
C ILE A 27 -1.76 8.20 -4.41
N ARG A 28 -2.91 8.43 -5.02
CA ARG A 28 -4.22 8.19 -4.40
C ARG A 28 -4.42 6.74 -3.98
N ILE A 29 -4.08 5.78 -4.84
CA ILE A 29 -4.20 4.36 -4.52
C ILE A 29 -3.24 3.96 -3.39
N LYS A 30 -2.02 4.50 -3.39
CA LYS A 30 -1.07 4.25 -2.30
C LYS A 30 -1.55 4.80 -0.96
N GLU A 31 -2.22 5.94 -0.94
CA GLU A 31 -2.85 6.49 0.27
C GLU A 31 -4.00 5.61 0.76
N GLN A 32 -4.88 5.17 -0.13
CA GLN A 32 -5.96 4.24 0.24
C GLN A 32 -5.42 2.91 0.81
N ILE A 33 -4.34 2.38 0.23
CA ILE A 33 -3.69 1.19 0.76
C ILE A 33 -3.10 1.47 2.15
N LYS A 34 -2.44 2.62 2.34
CA LYS A 34 -1.92 3.05 3.64
C LYS A 34 -3.04 3.08 4.69
N ASP A 35 -4.13 3.78 4.39
CA ASP A 35 -5.26 3.95 5.32
C ASP A 35 -5.92 2.60 5.65
N THR A 36 -6.07 1.72 4.64
CA THR A 36 -6.56 0.36 4.86
C THR A 36 -5.65 -0.44 5.79
N PHE A 37 -4.34 -0.33 5.62
CA PHE A 37 -3.38 -1.07 6.45
C PHE A 37 -3.28 -0.54 7.87
N LEU A 38 -3.29 0.77 8.04
CA LEU A 38 -3.23 1.39 9.38
C LEU A 38 -4.51 1.16 10.19
N ASN A 39 -5.64 0.94 9.53
CA ASN A 39 -6.91 0.58 10.16
C ASN A 39 -7.18 -0.94 10.15
N CYS A 40 -6.13 -1.76 10.04
CA CYS A 40 -6.23 -3.21 10.04
C CYS A 40 -5.41 -3.79 11.22
N PRO A 41 -5.98 -3.88 12.43
CA PRO A 41 -5.26 -4.35 13.62
C PRO A 41 -4.72 -5.77 13.43
N GLU A 42 -5.40 -6.62 12.69
CA GLU A 42 -4.96 -7.99 12.40
C GLU A 42 -3.64 -8.00 11.62
N LEU A 43 -3.49 -7.08 10.65
CA LEU A 43 -2.26 -6.93 9.88
C LEU A 43 -1.13 -6.40 10.75
N LEU A 44 -1.39 -5.33 11.51
CA LEU A 44 -0.38 -4.70 12.37
C LEU A 44 0.14 -5.68 13.43
N TYR A 45 -0.76 -6.47 14.02
CA TYR A 45 -0.39 -7.52 14.95
C TYR A 45 0.39 -8.67 14.27
N ALA A 46 -0.05 -9.12 13.10
CA ALA A 46 0.62 -10.18 12.34
C ALA A 46 2.04 -9.80 11.87
N ILE A 47 2.32 -8.51 11.64
CA ILE A 47 3.67 -7.99 11.35
C ILE A 47 4.61 -8.23 12.54
N HIS A 48 4.09 -8.34 13.76
CA HIS A 48 4.84 -8.68 14.97
C HIS A 48 6.00 -7.71 15.25
N ASN A 49 5.68 -6.42 15.27
CA ASN A 49 6.61 -5.40 15.74
C ASN A 49 6.49 -5.25 17.26
N LYS A 50 7.41 -5.85 18.00
CA LYS A 50 7.39 -5.89 19.46
C LYS A 50 7.40 -4.53 20.16
N GLU A 51 7.92 -3.49 19.49
CA GLU A 51 7.96 -2.13 20.04
C GLU A 51 6.62 -1.42 19.92
N LEU A 52 5.85 -1.75 18.88
CA LEU A 52 4.58 -1.09 18.54
C LEU A 52 3.36 -1.95 18.87
N GLU A 53 3.53 -3.23 19.19
CA GLU A 53 2.42 -4.13 19.48
C GLU A 53 1.60 -3.65 20.69
N SER A 54 2.26 -3.07 21.70
CA SER A 54 1.59 -2.50 22.87
C SER A 54 0.72 -1.29 22.55
N GLU A 55 0.97 -0.58 21.46
CA GLU A 55 0.17 0.57 21.04
C GLU A 55 -1.21 0.16 20.48
N LEU A 56 -1.35 -1.12 20.10
CA LEU A 56 -2.61 -1.64 19.57
C LEU A 56 -3.66 -1.88 20.66
N PHE A 57 -3.24 -1.95 21.93
CA PHE A 57 -4.10 -2.35 23.04
C PHE A 57 -4.08 -1.30 24.15
N ASP A 58 -5.21 -1.16 24.85
CA ASP A 58 -5.34 -0.39 26.08
C ASP A 58 -4.80 -1.17 27.30
N GLU A 59 -4.86 -0.57 28.49
CA GLU A 59 -4.40 -1.18 29.75
C GLU A 59 -5.21 -2.43 30.13
N ASP A 60 -6.44 -2.55 29.65
CA ASP A 60 -7.35 -3.68 29.88
C ASP A 60 -7.19 -4.80 28.83
N GLY A 61 -6.37 -4.58 27.80
CA GLY A 61 -6.13 -5.52 26.71
C GLY A 61 -7.15 -5.46 25.58
N ASN A 62 -7.99 -4.42 25.52
CA ASN A 62 -8.88 -4.18 24.40
C ASN A 62 -8.15 -3.39 23.30
N LEU A 63 -8.64 -3.49 22.07
CA LEU A 63 -8.10 -2.68 20.97
C LEU A 63 -8.28 -1.19 21.25
N ASN A 64 -7.22 -0.43 20.98
CA ASN A 64 -7.19 1.04 21.09
C ASN A 64 -7.90 1.65 19.87
N ILE A 65 -9.24 1.75 19.95
CA ILE A 65 -10.08 2.26 18.86
C ILE A 65 -10.90 3.46 19.32
N ASP A 66 -11.20 4.37 18.37
CA ASP A 66 -12.13 5.49 18.59
C ASP A 66 -13.60 5.05 18.43
N GLU A 67 -14.52 6.02 18.57
CA GLU A 67 -15.97 5.78 18.40
C GLU A 67 -16.34 5.34 16.98
N ASP A 68 -15.53 5.67 16.00
CA ASP A 68 -15.70 5.31 14.58
C ASP A 68 -15.04 3.95 14.24
N GLY A 69 -14.33 3.32 15.20
CA GLY A 69 -13.67 2.04 15.04
C GLY A 69 -12.27 2.12 14.43
N ASN A 70 -11.68 3.32 14.31
CA ASN A 70 -10.31 3.49 13.85
C ASN A 70 -9.31 3.32 15.01
N LEU A 71 -8.13 2.79 14.70
CA LEU A 71 -7.05 2.67 15.69
C LEU A 71 -6.54 4.07 16.10
N THR A 72 -6.44 4.30 17.41
CA THR A 72 -6.03 5.60 18.00
C THR A 72 -4.60 5.64 18.51
N GLY A 73 -3.91 4.50 18.60
CA GLY A 73 -2.51 4.42 19.04
C GLY A 73 -1.54 5.05 18.01
N GLU A 74 -0.24 5.01 18.32
CA GLU A 74 0.82 5.51 17.43
C GLU A 74 1.03 4.61 16.19
N VAL A 75 -0.09 4.17 15.56
CA VAL A 75 -0.07 3.23 14.41
C VAL A 75 0.64 3.80 13.18
N ASP A 76 0.69 5.12 13.04
CA ASP A 76 1.46 5.78 11.97
C ASP A 76 2.95 5.40 11.99
N ARG A 77 3.50 4.97 13.13
CA ARG A 77 4.89 4.49 13.24
C ARG A 77 5.15 3.18 12.48
N TYR A 78 4.10 2.40 12.20
CA TYR A 78 4.21 1.24 11.32
C TYR A 78 4.51 1.61 9.87
N PHE A 79 4.23 2.85 9.47
CA PHE A 79 4.34 3.34 8.10
C PHE A 79 5.54 4.27 7.90
N GLY A 80 6.26 4.12 6.78
CA GLY A 80 7.33 5.03 6.38
C GLY A 80 8.58 4.33 5.85
N GLY A 81 9.60 5.12 5.55
CA GLY A 81 10.84 4.64 4.92
C GLY A 81 11.65 3.68 5.78
N ASN A 82 11.58 3.80 7.12
CA ASN A 82 12.30 2.96 8.09
C ASN A 82 11.38 2.05 8.91
N SER A 83 10.09 2.03 8.56
CA SER A 83 9.04 1.29 9.28
C SER A 83 8.74 -0.05 8.61
N ASN A 84 7.80 -0.81 9.17
CA ASN A 84 7.43 -2.13 8.67
C ASN A 84 6.61 -2.08 7.38
N ILE A 85 5.77 -1.05 7.20
CA ILE A 85 4.94 -0.86 6.02
C ILE A 85 5.55 0.24 5.15
N ARG A 86 5.84 -0.08 3.87
CA ARG A 86 6.55 0.82 2.95
C ARG A 86 5.82 0.96 1.62
N PRO A 87 5.61 2.21 1.12
CA PRO A 87 4.93 2.47 -0.16
C PRO A 87 5.84 2.28 -1.38
N PHE A 88 6.90 1.49 -1.24
CA PHE A 88 7.87 1.14 -2.28
C PHE A 88 8.51 -0.21 -1.96
N LEU A 89 9.05 -0.87 -2.99
CA LEU A 89 9.81 -2.11 -2.79
C LEU A 89 11.12 -1.80 -2.04
N PHE A 90 11.34 -2.54 -0.99
CA PHE A 90 12.57 -2.54 -0.20
C PHE A 90 13.03 -3.99 -0.05
N ILE A 91 14.29 -4.24 -0.29
CA ILE A 91 14.90 -5.55 -0.04
C ILE A 91 15.65 -5.43 1.28
N PRO A 92 15.17 -6.11 2.35
CA PRO A 92 15.83 -6.02 3.64
C PRO A 92 17.24 -6.62 3.57
N GLU A 93 18.21 -5.87 4.09
CA GLU A 93 19.53 -6.36 4.34
C GLU A 93 19.55 -7.28 5.57
N THR A 94 20.65 -8.03 5.77
CA THR A 94 20.83 -8.79 7.00
C THR A 94 20.86 -7.85 8.18
N GLN A 95 19.87 -7.96 9.06
CA GLN A 95 19.74 -7.12 10.25
C GLN A 95 19.95 -7.96 11.50
N ASP A 96 20.52 -7.35 12.54
CA ASP A 96 20.64 -7.97 13.87
C ASP A 96 19.27 -8.12 14.53
N GLU A 97 18.34 -7.20 14.19
CA GLU A 97 16.97 -7.20 14.68
C GLU A 97 16.03 -8.01 13.77
N VAL A 98 15.15 -8.77 14.41
CA VAL A 98 14.10 -9.50 13.71
C VAL A 98 12.96 -8.55 13.37
N LYS A 99 12.87 -8.15 12.11
CA LYS A 99 11.79 -7.27 11.60
C LYS A 99 11.13 -7.88 10.38
N ASN A 100 9.82 -7.75 10.30
CA ASN A 100 9.01 -8.15 9.16
C ASN A 100 8.54 -6.91 8.42
N TYR A 101 8.34 -7.01 7.09
CA TYR A 101 7.99 -5.88 6.26
C TYR A 101 6.85 -6.23 5.31
N VAL A 102 6.00 -5.25 5.08
CA VAL A 102 5.00 -5.27 4.00
C VAL A 102 5.28 -4.08 3.09
N CYS A 103 5.73 -4.36 1.88
CA CYS A 103 5.99 -3.36 0.86
C CYS A 103 4.85 -3.36 -0.15
N TYR A 104 4.46 -2.20 -0.65
CA TYR A 104 3.52 -2.11 -1.75
C TYR A 104 3.97 -1.11 -2.80
N GLN A 105 3.73 -1.44 -4.03
CA GLN A 105 4.09 -0.62 -5.19
C GLN A 105 2.99 -0.69 -6.23
N THR A 106 2.93 0.34 -7.05
CA THR A 106 2.00 0.46 -8.15
C THR A 106 2.75 0.60 -9.45
N SER A 107 2.25 -0.01 -10.51
CA SER A 107 2.76 0.14 -11.87
C SER A 107 1.60 0.06 -12.85
N TYR A 108 1.72 0.73 -13.98
CA TYR A 108 0.76 0.53 -15.07
C TYR A 108 1.17 -0.69 -15.89
N SER A 109 0.18 -1.51 -16.27
CA SER A 109 0.36 -2.50 -17.31
C SER A 109 0.39 -1.82 -18.68
N ASP A 110 0.77 -2.55 -19.72
CA ASP A 110 0.67 -2.07 -21.09
C ASP A 110 -0.77 -1.62 -21.39
N LEU A 111 -0.90 -0.50 -22.11
CA LEU A 111 -2.20 0.02 -22.51
C LEU A 111 -3.01 -1.05 -23.23
N VAL A 112 -4.27 -1.18 -22.84
CA VAL A 112 -5.20 -2.08 -23.51
C VAL A 112 -5.29 -1.68 -24.99
N ARG A 113 -4.82 -2.54 -25.89
CA ARG A 113 -4.67 -2.24 -27.33
C ARG A 113 -5.93 -1.76 -28.04
N TYR A 114 -7.10 -2.01 -27.44
CA TYR A 114 -8.40 -1.75 -28.03
C TYR A 114 -9.28 -0.74 -27.30
N ASN A 115 -8.79 -0.22 -26.15
CA ASN A 115 -9.53 0.72 -25.32
C ASN A 115 -8.58 1.77 -24.74
N ASP A 116 -8.51 2.94 -25.37
CA ASP A 116 -7.72 4.07 -24.93
C ASP A 116 -8.34 4.85 -23.75
N LYS A 117 -9.59 4.49 -23.39
CA LYS A 117 -10.34 5.13 -22.29
C LYS A 117 -10.09 4.50 -20.93
N GLU A 118 -9.46 3.33 -20.91
CA GLU A 118 -9.13 2.59 -19.69
C GLU A 118 -7.65 2.31 -19.60
N LYS A 119 -7.15 2.26 -18.38
CA LYS A 119 -5.79 1.85 -18.06
C LYS A 119 -5.83 0.83 -16.93
N ASN A 120 -4.94 -0.13 -16.96
CA ASN A 120 -4.81 -1.12 -15.91
C ASN A 120 -3.62 -0.77 -15.02
N LEU A 121 -3.89 -0.63 -13.74
CA LEU A 121 -2.90 -0.46 -12.70
C LEU A 121 -2.68 -1.82 -12.01
N ILE A 122 -1.42 -2.20 -11.84
CA ILE A 122 -1.02 -3.35 -11.05
C ILE A 122 -0.56 -2.87 -9.69
N VAL A 123 -1.21 -3.35 -8.64
CA VAL A 123 -0.78 -3.21 -7.25
C VAL A 123 -0.04 -4.47 -6.85
N THR A 124 1.20 -4.33 -6.41
CA THR A 124 2.02 -5.44 -5.95
C THR A 124 2.33 -5.28 -4.47
N PHE A 125 1.93 -6.25 -3.67
CA PHE A 125 2.32 -6.38 -2.27
C PHE A 125 3.47 -7.38 -2.17
N THR A 126 4.54 -7.01 -1.48
CA THR A 126 5.67 -7.90 -1.19
C THR A 126 5.86 -7.97 0.32
N ILE A 127 5.67 -9.16 0.85
CA ILE A 127 5.75 -9.47 2.27
C ILE A 127 7.11 -10.10 2.52
N PHE A 128 7.88 -9.55 3.44
CA PHE A 128 9.15 -10.08 3.89
C PHE A 128 9.05 -10.49 5.34
N VAL A 129 9.23 -11.76 5.63
CA VAL A 129 9.23 -12.31 6.99
C VAL A 129 10.60 -12.88 7.31
N ASN A 130 11.18 -12.41 8.41
CA ASN A 130 12.48 -12.90 8.87
C ASN A 130 12.40 -14.39 9.22
N GLY A 131 13.38 -15.19 8.76
CA GLY A 131 13.38 -16.63 8.99
C GLY A 131 13.37 -17.06 10.46
N LYS A 132 13.85 -16.19 11.39
CA LYS A 132 13.76 -16.41 12.83
C LYS A 132 12.35 -16.22 13.41
N ASP A 133 11.44 -15.57 12.66
CA ASP A 133 10.06 -15.29 13.04
C ASP A 133 9.05 -15.86 12.01
N SER A 134 9.46 -16.95 11.36
CA SER A 134 8.74 -17.51 10.20
C SER A 134 7.38 -18.13 10.54
N ILE A 135 7.21 -18.61 11.76
CA ILE A 135 5.97 -19.25 12.22
C ILE A 135 5.30 -18.35 13.26
N ASP A 136 4.04 -18.06 13.03
CA ASP A 136 3.22 -17.38 14.02
C ASP A 136 2.88 -18.33 15.18
N LYS A 137 3.16 -17.90 16.41
CA LYS A 137 3.02 -18.76 17.59
C LYS A 137 1.58 -19.00 17.99
N LEU A 138 0.67 -18.09 17.66
CA LEU A 138 -0.73 -18.19 18.01
C LEU A 138 -1.46 -19.17 17.10
N THR A 139 -1.25 -19.03 15.80
CA THR A 139 -1.96 -19.80 14.77
C THR A 139 -1.20 -21.04 14.31
N ASN A 140 0.12 -21.12 14.60
CA ASN A 140 1.03 -22.16 14.16
C ASN A 140 1.12 -22.30 12.62
N VAL A 141 0.89 -21.20 11.89
CA VAL A 141 1.03 -21.13 10.43
C VAL A 141 2.22 -20.24 10.02
N PRO A 142 2.75 -20.38 8.81
CA PRO A 142 3.76 -19.47 8.29
C PRO A 142 3.27 -18.02 8.33
N ARG A 143 4.03 -17.13 8.95
CA ARG A 143 3.62 -15.73 9.14
C ARG A 143 3.41 -14.99 7.82
N HIS A 144 4.21 -15.25 6.78
CA HIS A 144 4.03 -14.63 5.47
C HIS A 144 2.72 -15.08 4.80
N ASP A 145 2.25 -16.30 5.06
CA ASP A 145 0.95 -16.79 4.59
C ASP A 145 -0.21 -16.16 5.35
N LEU A 146 -0.06 -15.99 6.67
CA LEU A 146 -1.04 -15.30 7.49
C LEU A 146 -1.23 -13.85 7.03
N ILE A 147 -0.14 -13.10 6.88
CA ILE A 147 -0.17 -11.73 6.36
C ILE A 147 -0.77 -11.69 4.95
N ALA A 148 -0.39 -12.62 4.07
CA ALA A 148 -0.96 -12.71 2.73
C ALA A 148 -2.46 -12.97 2.75
N SER A 149 -2.96 -13.79 3.67
CA SER A 149 -4.39 -14.06 3.82
C SER A 149 -5.16 -12.82 4.25
N ILE A 150 -4.62 -12.04 5.19
CA ILE A 150 -5.21 -10.76 5.61
C ILE A 150 -5.26 -9.79 4.43
N ILE A 151 -4.15 -9.64 3.69
CA ILE A 151 -4.12 -8.76 2.50
C ILE A 151 -5.13 -9.21 1.45
N ARG A 152 -5.27 -10.52 1.20
CA ARG A 152 -6.29 -11.03 0.27
C ARG A 152 -7.70 -10.69 0.72
N GLU A 153 -8.00 -10.83 2.01
CA GLU A 153 -9.31 -10.46 2.55
C GLU A 153 -9.63 -8.99 2.33
N LYS A 154 -8.65 -8.10 2.55
CA LYS A 154 -8.86 -6.65 2.43
C LYS A 154 -8.91 -6.16 0.98
N PHE A 155 -8.26 -6.83 0.04
CA PHE A 155 -8.11 -6.32 -1.34
C PHE A 155 -8.68 -7.24 -2.43
N ALA A 156 -8.82 -8.56 -2.23
CA ALA A 156 -9.36 -9.43 -3.26
C ALA A 156 -10.86 -9.23 -3.40
N TRP A 157 -11.31 -8.78 -4.58
CA TRP A 157 -12.72 -8.53 -4.92
C TRP A 157 -13.41 -7.43 -4.11
N ILE A 158 -12.71 -6.83 -3.16
CA ILE A 158 -13.17 -5.68 -2.40
C ILE A 158 -12.62 -4.44 -3.11
N GLY A 159 -13.46 -3.46 -3.43
CA GLY A 159 -13.01 -2.27 -4.16
C GLY A 159 -12.05 -1.44 -3.31
N LEU A 160 -10.96 -1.01 -3.90
CA LEU A 160 -10.46 0.32 -3.61
C LEU A 160 -11.58 1.26 -4.07
N GLU A 161 -11.85 2.37 -3.40
CA GLU A 161 -13.00 3.30 -3.68
C GLU A 161 -13.27 3.57 -5.17
N ILE A 162 -12.34 3.27 -6.05
CA ILE A 162 -12.36 3.61 -7.46
C ILE A 162 -12.71 2.41 -8.35
N SER A 163 -12.35 1.19 -7.96
CA SER A 163 -12.54 -0.01 -8.78
C SER A 163 -12.34 -1.28 -7.99
N THR A 164 -12.88 -2.37 -8.48
CA THR A 164 -12.71 -3.71 -7.92
C THR A 164 -11.31 -4.22 -8.26
N THR A 165 -10.61 -4.78 -7.28
CA THR A 165 -9.31 -5.41 -7.51
C THR A 165 -9.50 -6.87 -7.93
N THR A 166 -8.79 -7.27 -8.98
CA THR A 166 -8.78 -8.65 -9.45
C THR A 166 -7.45 -9.31 -9.10
N PRO A 167 -7.44 -10.45 -8.39
CA PRO A 167 -6.21 -11.19 -8.14
C PRO A 167 -5.53 -11.58 -9.46
N PHE A 168 -4.24 -11.23 -9.60
CA PHE A 168 -3.48 -11.46 -10.83
C PHE A 168 -2.34 -12.44 -10.64
N GLY A 169 -1.68 -12.43 -9.48
CA GLY A 169 -0.55 -13.30 -9.19
C GLY A 169 -0.33 -13.50 -7.69
N ASP A 170 0.23 -14.67 -7.36
CA ASP A 170 0.66 -15.05 -6.03
C ASP A 170 1.90 -15.93 -6.16
N LYS A 171 3.01 -15.50 -5.54
CA LYS A 171 4.30 -16.17 -5.65
C LYS A 171 5.02 -16.17 -4.33
N GLU A 172 5.57 -17.32 -3.98
CA GLU A 172 6.46 -17.51 -2.85
C GLU A 172 7.92 -17.58 -3.31
N SER A 173 8.83 -17.02 -2.53
CA SER A 173 10.26 -17.06 -2.75
C SER A 173 11.02 -16.81 -1.45
N THR A 174 12.35 -16.85 -1.52
CA THR A 174 13.23 -16.50 -0.40
C THR A 174 14.32 -15.53 -0.89
N THR A 175 14.87 -14.77 0.05
CA THR A 175 16.08 -13.97 -0.22
C THR A 175 17.32 -14.62 0.36
N ASP A 176 18.48 -14.23 -0.14
CA ASP A 176 19.79 -14.70 0.37
C ASP A 176 20.00 -14.29 1.84
N ASN A 177 19.26 -13.29 2.33
CA ASN A 177 19.33 -12.77 3.70
C ASN A 177 18.34 -13.45 4.68
N ASN A 178 17.91 -14.68 4.38
CA ASN A 178 16.99 -15.47 5.21
C ASN A 178 15.61 -14.84 5.42
N TYR A 179 15.11 -14.08 4.48
CA TYR A 179 13.71 -13.66 4.46
C TYR A 179 12.88 -14.60 3.60
N LEU A 180 11.75 -15.04 4.15
CA LEU A 180 10.66 -15.63 3.39
C LEU A 180 9.89 -14.51 2.72
N VAL A 181 9.59 -14.66 1.45
CA VAL A 181 8.96 -13.62 0.64
C VAL A 181 7.69 -14.15 0.02
N ARG A 182 6.60 -13.41 0.17
CA ARG A 182 5.36 -13.64 -0.58
C ARG A 182 4.99 -12.40 -1.37
N THR A 183 4.73 -12.57 -2.64
CA THR A 183 4.32 -11.49 -3.54
C THR A 183 2.92 -11.73 -4.04
N LEU A 184 2.03 -10.78 -3.79
CA LEU A 184 0.64 -10.75 -4.27
C LEU A 184 0.49 -9.64 -5.29
N GLN A 185 -0.22 -9.90 -6.38
CA GLN A 185 -0.50 -8.91 -7.41
C GLN A 185 -1.98 -8.83 -7.68
N TYR A 186 -2.47 -7.60 -7.78
CA TYR A 186 -3.86 -7.28 -8.10
C TYR A 186 -3.91 -6.30 -9.25
N GLU A 187 -4.84 -6.52 -10.16
CA GLU A 187 -5.12 -5.61 -11.27
C GLU A 187 -6.32 -4.74 -10.93
N VAL A 188 -6.20 -3.45 -11.21
CA VAL A 188 -7.23 -2.44 -11.01
C VAL A 188 -7.45 -1.72 -12.33
N THR A 189 -8.65 -1.79 -12.89
CA THR A 189 -9.00 -1.06 -14.10
C THR A 189 -9.47 0.34 -13.74
N LEU A 190 -8.82 1.35 -14.32
CA LEU A 190 -9.07 2.75 -14.05
C LEU A 190 -9.42 3.50 -15.34
N PRO A 191 -10.22 4.58 -15.26
CA PRO A 191 -10.39 5.49 -16.39
C PRO A 191 -9.07 6.11 -16.78
N ASN A 192 -8.77 6.15 -18.07
CA ASN A 192 -7.60 6.85 -18.58
C ASN A 192 -7.89 8.34 -18.72
N SER A 193 -7.52 9.13 -17.71
CA SER A 193 -7.73 10.58 -17.67
C SER A 193 -6.88 11.37 -18.69
N ILE A 194 -5.89 10.71 -19.33
CA ILE A 194 -4.99 11.33 -20.34
C ILE A 194 -5.44 10.95 -21.76
N CYS A 195 -6.65 10.48 -21.94
CA CYS A 195 -7.17 10.13 -23.26
C CYS A 195 -7.28 11.34 -24.18
N LYS A 196 -6.75 11.24 -25.39
CA LYS A 196 -6.92 12.24 -26.45
C LYS A 196 -8.32 12.08 -27.05
N THR A 197 -9.19 13.02 -26.81
CA THR A 197 -10.47 13.12 -27.53
C THR A 197 -10.30 14.06 -28.72
N GLU A 198 -10.53 13.56 -29.94
CA GLU A 198 -10.69 14.31 -31.18
C GLU A 198 -9.61 15.40 -31.45
N GLY A 199 -8.34 15.01 -31.33
CA GLY A 199 -7.22 15.88 -31.73
C GLY A 199 -6.93 17.07 -30.80
N LYS A 200 -7.64 17.21 -29.68
CA LYS A 200 -7.34 18.19 -28.65
C LYS A 200 -6.79 17.46 -27.40
N ASN A 201 -5.65 17.93 -26.91
CA ASN A 201 -5.14 17.56 -25.61
C ASN A 201 -6.06 18.16 -24.53
N THR A 202 -7.16 17.52 -24.24
CA THR A 202 -8.02 17.90 -23.13
C THR A 202 -7.69 16.95 -21.97
N PHE A 203 -7.07 17.52 -20.96
CA PHE A 203 -7.06 16.85 -19.65
C PHE A 203 -8.50 16.85 -19.16
N TYR A 204 -9.07 15.67 -18.98
CA TYR A 204 -10.34 15.56 -18.28
C TYR A 204 -10.08 15.94 -16.82
N ASN A 205 -10.48 17.15 -16.46
CA ASN A 205 -10.75 17.46 -15.07
C ASN A 205 -11.91 16.56 -14.63
N ASN A 206 -11.57 15.41 -14.10
CA ASN A 206 -12.53 14.63 -13.32
C ASN A 206 -12.92 15.53 -12.14
N LYS A 207 -14.03 16.26 -12.29
CA LYS A 207 -14.71 16.81 -11.13
C LYS A 207 -15.11 15.61 -10.29
N ARG A 208 -14.33 15.37 -9.27
CA ARG A 208 -14.60 14.34 -8.28
C ARG A 208 -15.85 14.73 -7.53
N TRP A 209 -16.72 13.77 -7.44
CA TRP A 209 -17.95 13.81 -6.65
C TRP A 209 -17.60 13.65 -5.19
#